data_e38051549ed434e7dfd967ee88b10350
#
_entry.id   e38051549ed434e7dfd967ee88b10350
#
_cell.length_a   1.000
_cell.length_b   1.000
_cell.length_c   1.000
_cell.angle_alpha   90.00
_cell.angle_beta   90.00
_cell.angle_gamma   90.00
#
_symmetry.space_group_name_H-M   'P 1'
#
loop_
_entity.id
_entity.type
_entity.pdbx_description
1 polymer ?
#
loop_
_entity_poly.entity_id
_entity_poly.type
_entity_poly.pdbx_seq_one_letter_code
_entity_poly.pdbx_strand_id
1 'polypeptide(L)'
;MAGVINDIEALQEFRARLIQFNLDLAESFAAMRGHWRELGDVWRDDMYQLFGEALEEVTPGIEIYLTATEAHEAHLAALIEQLRGYLEIGYGVSRRAESSRREAKRRDEDSRRKVSQRDQNSR
;
A
#
# COMPACT_ATOMS: atom_id res chain seq x y z
N MET A 1 15.73 -19.99 9.87
CA MET A 1 15.88 -18.52 9.77
C MET A 1 15.66 -17.99 8.36
N ALA A 2 16.09 -18.73 7.32
CA ALA A 2 15.78 -18.37 5.93
C ALA A 2 14.27 -18.24 5.69
N GLY A 3 13.42 -19.09 6.33
CA GLY A 3 11.97 -19.04 6.20
C GLY A 3 11.35 -17.75 6.72
N VAL A 4 11.90 -17.16 7.79
CA VAL A 4 11.39 -15.90 8.35
C VAL A 4 11.68 -14.73 7.41
N ILE A 5 12.85 -14.70 6.79
CA ILE A 5 13.23 -13.67 5.80
C ILE A 5 12.31 -13.77 4.58
N ASN A 6 12.07 -14.99 4.08
CA ASN A 6 11.18 -15.24 2.95
C ASN A 6 9.74 -14.84 3.28
N ASP A 7 9.30 -15.05 4.52
CA ASP A 7 7.98 -14.66 4.98
C ASP A 7 7.81 -13.14 4.97
N ILE A 8 8.83 -12.39 5.39
CA ILE A 8 8.82 -10.92 5.34
C ILE A 8 8.72 -10.43 3.90
N GLU A 9 9.54 -10.97 3.01
CA GLU A 9 9.51 -10.60 1.59
C GLU A 9 8.16 -10.94 0.96
N ALA A 10 7.62 -12.11 1.26
CA ALA A 10 6.31 -12.53 0.77
C ALA A 10 5.19 -11.62 1.27
N LEU A 11 5.25 -11.22 2.54
CA LEU A 11 4.26 -10.29 3.12
C LEU A 11 4.36 -8.90 2.50
N GLN A 12 5.57 -8.41 2.27
CA GLN A 12 5.80 -7.12 1.61
C GLN A 12 5.26 -7.12 0.19
N GLU A 13 5.53 -8.18 -0.55
CA GLU A 13 5.05 -8.33 -1.92
C GLU A 13 3.53 -8.42 -1.96
N PHE A 14 2.94 -9.22 -1.09
CA PHE A 14 1.49 -9.35 -1.00
C PHE A 14 0.84 -8.00 -0.65
N ARG A 15 1.40 -7.29 0.33
CA ARG A 15 0.89 -5.97 0.71
C ARG A 15 0.92 -4.99 -0.46
N ALA A 16 2.03 -4.95 -1.21
CA ALA A 16 2.15 -4.08 -2.37
C ALA A 16 1.11 -4.41 -3.44
N ARG A 17 0.89 -5.69 -3.70
CA ARG A 17 -0.13 -6.15 -4.66
C ARG A 17 -1.54 -5.84 -4.18
N LEU A 18 -1.79 -5.99 -2.89
CA LEU A 18 -3.09 -5.67 -2.29
C LEU A 18 -3.42 -4.18 -2.43
N ILE A 19 -2.47 -3.32 -2.13
CA ILE A 19 -2.63 -1.86 -2.27
C ILE A 19 -2.95 -1.53 -3.73
N GLN A 20 -2.19 -2.07 -4.67
CA GLN A 20 -2.41 -1.81 -6.09
C GLN A 20 -3.77 -2.31 -6.56
N PHE A 21 -4.15 -3.53 -6.16
CA PHE A 21 -5.45 -4.09 -6.48
C PHE A 21 -6.59 -3.20 -5.95
N ASN A 22 -6.47 -2.71 -4.73
CA ASN A 22 -7.49 -1.87 -4.11
C ASN A 22 -7.62 -0.52 -4.81
N LEU A 23 -6.49 0.08 -5.20
CA LEU A 23 -6.50 1.32 -5.98
C LEU A 23 -7.15 1.11 -7.35
N ASP A 24 -6.78 0.04 -8.04
CA ASP A 24 -7.34 -0.29 -9.34
C ASP A 24 -8.84 -0.58 -9.24
N LEU A 25 -9.26 -1.29 -8.20
CA LEU A 25 -10.68 -1.58 -7.97
C LEU A 25 -11.48 -0.30 -7.75
N ALA A 26 -10.99 0.59 -6.90
CA ALA A 26 -11.64 1.86 -6.61
C ALA A 26 -11.77 2.72 -7.88
N GLU A 27 -10.70 2.83 -8.66
CA GLU A 27 -10.69 3.59 -9.90
C GLU A 27 -11.60 2.99 -10.95
N SER A 28 -11.51 1.66 -11.15
CA SER A 28 -12.32 0.96 -12.15
C SER A 28 -13.79 1.02 -11.81
N PHE A 29 -14.13 0.89 -10.54
CA PHE A 29 -15.52 0.95 -10.11
C PHE A 29 -16.09 2.36 -10.29
N ALA A 30 -15.34 3.39 -9.91
CA ALA A 30 -15.74 4.79 -10.11
C ALA A 30 -15.91 5.12 -11.59
N ALA A 31 -14.99 4.65 -12.43
CA ALA A 31 -15.06 4.84 -13.88
C ALA A 31 -16.29 4.14 -14.47
N MET A 32 -16.58 2.92 -14.03
CA MET A 32 -17.76 2.18 -14.49
C MET A 32 -19.07 2.92 -14.14
N ARG A 33 -19.16 3.44 -12.93
CA ARG A 33 -20.32 4.22 -12.52
C ARG A 33 -20.47 5.50 -13.35
N GLY A 34 -19.37 6.17 -13.64
CA GLY A 34 -19.35 7.35 -14.48
C GLY A 34 -19.79 7.05 -15.90
N HIS A 35 -19.26 5.99 -16.50
CA HIS A 35 -19.63 5.55 -17.84
C HIS A 35 -21.11 5.15 -17.94
N TRP A 36 -21.61 4.46 -16.91
CA TRP A 36 -23.03 4.11 -16.87
C TRP A 36 -23.91 5.37 -16.82
N ARG A 37 -23.55 6.38 -16.05
CA ARG A 37 -24.28 7.65 -16.00
C ARG A 37 -24.28 8.37 -17.35
N GLU A 38 -23.13 8.43 -18.00
CA GLU A 38 -22.98 9.03 -19.32
C GLU A 38 -23.82 8.31 -20.38
N LEU A 39 -23.85 6.98 -20.32
CA LEU A 39 -24.68 6.19 -21.21
C LEU A 39 -26.15 6.55 -21.06
N GLY A 40 -26.59 6.85 -19.85
CA GLY A 40 -27.97 7.23 -19.54
C GLY A 40 -28.44 8.52 -20.20
N ASP A 41 -27.51 9.36 -20.66
CA ASP A 41 -27.84 10.58 -21.39
C ASP A 41 -28.28 10.29 -22.84
N VAL A 42 -27.82 9.17 -23.41
CA VAL A 42 -28.09 8.80 -24.82
C VAL A 42 -28.89 7.52 -24.95
N TRP A 43 -28.93 6.69 -23.93
CA TRP A 43 -29.59 5.39 -23.99
C TRP A 43 -30.18 5.03 -22.63
N ARG A 44 -31.51 4.94 -22.55
CA ARG A 44 -32.22 4.46 -21.36
C ARG A 44 -33.30 3.46 -21.77
N ASP A 45 -33.11 2.22 -21.41
CA ASP A 45 -34.09 1.16 -21.53
C ASP A 45 -34.19 0.36 -20.24
N ASP A 46 -35.00 -0.68 -20.24
CA ASP A 46 -35.19 -1.51 -19.05
C ASP A 46 -33.91 -2.19 -18.61
N MET A 47 -33.06 -2.60 -19.56
CA MET A 47 -31.76 -3.24 -19.26
C MET A 47 -30.79 -2.25 -18.62
N TYR A 48 -30.80 -1.00 -19.07
CA TYR A 48 -29.99 0.06 -18.44
C TYR A 48 -30.37 0.24 -16.99
N GLN A 49 -31.68 0.29 -16.70
CA GLN A 49 -32.17 0.46 -15.33
C GLN A 49 -31.85 -0.76 -14.46
N LEU A 50 -32.03 -1.97 -14.98
CA LEU A 50 -31.67 -3.19 -14.27
C LEU A 50 -30.17 -3.24 -13.91
N PHE A 51 -29.33 -2.86 -14.84
CA PHE A 51 -27.89 -2.78 -14.60
C PHE A 51 -27.57 -1.76 -13.52
N GLY A 52 -28.22 -0.59 -13.56
CA GLY A 52 -28.05 0.46 -12.53
C GLY A 52 -28.44 -0.01 -11.15
N GLU A 53 -29.55 -0.75 -11.03
CA GLU A 53 -30.00 -1.33 -9.76
C GLU A 53 -28.97 -2.32 -9.23
N ALA A 54 -28.43 -3.19 -10.08
CA ALA A 54 -27.39 -4.14 -9.71
C ALA A 54 -26.12 -3.42 -9.26
N LEU A 55 -25.74 -2.34 -9.96
CA LEU A 55 -24.58 -1.54 -9.63
C LEU A 55 -24.74 -0.85 -8.25
N GLU A 56 -25.91 -0.30 -7.96
CA GLU A 56 -26.23 0.28 -6.66
C GLU A 56 -26.22 -0.76 -5.55
N GLU A 57 -26.69 -1.96 -5.82
CA GLU A 57 -26.69 -3.06 -4.85
C GLU A 57 -25.26 -3.50 -4.48
N VAL A 58 -24.36 -3.51 -5.45
CA VAL A 58 -22.95 -3.91 -5.24
C VAL A 58 -22.13 -2.82 -4.56
N THR A 59 -22.48 -1.55 -4.77
CA THR A 59 -21.72 -0.39 -4.27
C THR A 59 -21.42 -0.45 -2.77
N PRO A 60 -22.38 -0.70 -1.87
CA PRO A 60 -22.07 -0.78 -0.44
C PRO A 60 -21.08 -1.88 -0.10
N GLY A 61 -21.16 -3.02 -0.78
CA GLY A 61 -20.23 -4.13 -0.58
C GLY A 61 -18.80 -3.76 -0.95
N ILE A 62 -18.61 -3.04 -2.05
CA ILE A 62 -17.30 -2.57 -2.48
C ILE A 62 -16.75 -1.53 -1.49
N GLU A 63 -17.57 -0.62 -1.02
CA GLU A 63 -17.18 0.38 -0.02
C GLU A 63 -16.77 -0.27 1.30
N ILE A 64 -17.52 -1.25 1.77
CA ILE A 64 -17.19 -2.03 2.97
C ILE A 64 -15.86 -2.76 2.78
N TYR A 65 -15.68 -3.41 1.62
CA TYR A 65 -14.43 -4.09 1.29
C TYR A 65 -13.25 -3.14 1.31
N LEU A 66 -13.33 -1.98 0.66
CA LEU A 66 -12.25 -1.01 0.59
C LEU A 66 -11.89 -0.47 1.98
N THR A 67 -12.88 -0.23 2.84
CA THR A 67 -12.64 0.20 4.22
C THR A 67 -11.95 -0.89 5.03
N ALA A 68 -12.42 -2.12 4.93
CA ALA A 68 -11.84 -3.27 5.65
C ALA A 68 -10.40 -3.55 5.20
N THR A 69 -10.12 -3.41 3.90
CA THR A 69 -8.79 -3.68 3.37
C THR A 69 -7.76 -2.62 3.77
N GLU A 70 -8.16 -1.37 4.01
CA GLU A 70 -7.27 -0.35 4.57
C GLU A 70 -6.72 -0.78 5.94
N ALA A 71 -7.59 -1.31 6.80
CA ALA A 71 -7.19 -1.84 8.10
C ALA A 71 -6.26 -3.05 7.93
N HIS A 72 -6.52 -3.89 6.95
CA HIS A 72 -5.69 -5.05 6.66
C HIS A 72 -4.30 -4.64 6.15
N GLU A 73 -4.23 -3.65 5.28
CA GLU A 73 -2.97 -3.10 4.79
C GLU A 73 -2.11 -2.56 5.95
N ALA A 74 -2.73 -1.84 6.88
CA ALA A 74 -2.06 -1.33 8.07
C ALA A 74 -1.59 -2.45 8.99
N HIS A 75 -2.41 -3.49 9.16
CA HIS A 75 -2.04 -4.67 9.94
C HIS A 75 -0.83 -5.39 9.35
N LEU A 76 -0.79 -5.55 8.04
CA LEU A 76 0.35 -6.16 7.36
C LEU A 76 1.63 -5.33 7.55
N ALA A 77 1.54 -4.01 7.46
CA ALA A 77 2.67 -3.14 7.71
C ALA A 77 3.22 -3.32 9.13
N ALA A 78 2.34 -3.36 10.13
CA ALA A 78 2.71 -3.57 11.53
C ALA A 78 3.35 -4.96 11.74
N LEU A 79 2.79 -5.99 11.12
CA LEU A 79 3.31 -7.35 11.20
C LEU A 79 4.72 -7.45 10.60
N ILE A 80 4.94 -6.82 9.46
CA ILE A 80 6.26 -6.76 8.81
C ILE A 80 7.28 -6.11 9.74
N GLU A 81 6.93 -5.00 10.38
CA GLU A 81 7.83 -4.33 11.32
C GLU A 81 8.13 -5.20 12.55
N GLN A 82 7.14 -5.91 13.07
CA GLN A 82 7.34 -6.83 14.19
C GLN A 82 8.30 -7.96 13.82
N LEU A 83 8.14 -8.54 12.65
CA LEU A 83 9.01 -9.62 12.17
C LEU A 83 10.45 -9.14 11.96
N ARG A 84 10.62 -7.93 11.45
CA ARG A 84 11.96 -7.31 11.35
C ARG A 84 12.61 -7.15 12.72
N GLY A 85 11.85 -6.70 13.71
CA GLY A 85 12.31 -6.59 15.08
C GLY A 85 12.77 -7.93 15.65
N TYR A 86 12.03 -9.00 15.41
CA TYR A 86 12.43 -10.36 15.81
C TYR A 86 13.72 -10.82 15.17
N LEU A 87 13.91 -10.52 13.88
CA LEU A 87 15.15 -10.86 13.19
C LEU A 87 16.35 -10.14 13.79
N GLU A 88 16.21 -8.86 14.11
CA GLU A 88 17.27 -8.09 14.75
C GLU A 88 17.66 -8.66 16.10
N ILE A 89 16.68 -9.05 16.92
CA ILE A 89 16.91 -9.68 18.22
C ILE A 89 17.53 -11.05 18.06
N GLY A 90 17.06 -11.85 17.10
CA GLY A 90 17.48 -13.22 16.88
C GLY A 90 18.93 -13.39 16.42
N TYR A 91 19.52 -12.38 15.79
CA TYR A 91 20.89 -12.42 15.28
C TYR A 91 21.96 -11.96 16.26
N GLY A 92 21.57 -11.59 17.49
CA GLY A 92 22.49 -11.30 18.57
C GLY A 92 23.05 -9.88 18.57
N VAL A 93 23.75 -9.55 19.67
CA VAL A 93 24.20 -8.19 20.00
C VAL A 93 25.21 -7.64 19.00
N SER A 94 26.12 -8.48 18.47
CA SER A 94 27.18 -8.03 17.57
C SER A 94 26.64 -7.55 16.22
N ARG A 95 25.67 -8.25 15.64
CA ARG A 95 25.02 -7.83 14.39
C ARG A 95 24.15 -6.60 14.58
N ARG A 96 23.49 -6.52 15.71
CA ARG A 96 22.67 -5.36 16.06
C ARG A 96 23.52 -4.10 16.16
N ALA A 97 24.68 -4.19 16.82
CA ALA A 97 25.60 -3.08 16.92
C ALA A 97 26.13 -2.64 15.54
N GLU A 98 26.43 -3.59 14.68
CA GLU A 98 26.90 -3.34 13.31
C GLU A 98 25.82 -2.67 12.45
N SER A 99 24.59 -3.17 12.51
CA SER A 99 23.42 -2.58 11.82
C SER A 99 23.16 -1.15 12.27
N SER A 100 23.20 -0.89 13.58
CA SER A 100 23.01 0.43 14.14
C SER A 100 24.09 1.41 13.68
N ARG A 101 25.34 0.94 13.60
CA ARG A 101 26.45 1.75 13.08
C ARG A 101 26.26 2.10 11.61
N ARG A 102 25.78 1.15 10.80
CA ARG A 102 25.52 1.39 9.37
C ARG A 102 24.38 2.38 9.17
N GLU A 103 23.32 2.29 9.94
CA GLU A 103 22.21 3.22 9.88
C GLU A 103 22.61 4.64 10.30
N ALA A 104 23.38 4.76 11.38
CA ALA A 104 23.90 6.04 11.84
C ALA A 104 24.78 6.69 10.76
N LYS A 105 25.62 5.90 10.11
CA LYS A 105 26.49 6.36 9.03
C LYS A 105 25.68 6.82 7.81
N ARG A 106 24.65 6.08 7.43
CA ARG A 106 23.75 6.48 6.32
C ARG A 106 23.01 7.78 6.62
N ARG A 107 22.49 7.94 7.83
CA ARG A 107 21.81 9.16 8.25
C ARG A 107 22.74 10.38 8.20
N ASP A 108 23.98 10.20 8.65
CA ASP A 108 24.99 11.23 8.62
C ASP A 108 25.33 11.63 7.17
N GLU A 109 25.52 10.67 6.28
CA GLU A 109 25.76 10.90 4.86
C GLU A 109 24.59 11.60 4.18
N ASP A 110 23.35 11.18 4.47
CA ASP A 110 22.14 11.83 3.94
C ASP A 110 22.01 13.27 4.42
N SER A 111 22.29 13.52 5.71
CA SER A 111 22.30 14.87 6.27
C SER A 111 23.31 15.76 5.59
N ARG A 112 24.51 15.27 5.32
CA ARG A 112 25.55 15.99 4.60
C ARG A 112 25.14 16.28 3.16
N ARG A 113 24.50 15.34 2.47
CA ARG A 113 23.97 15.53 1.12
C ARG A 113 22.91 16.62 1.08
N LYS A 114 21.98 16.62 2.03
CA LYS A 114 20.92 17.64 2.12
C LYS A 114 21.47 19.03 2.34
N VAL A 115 22.46 19.17 3.22
CA VAL A 115 23.13 20.45 3.47
C VAL A 115 23.85 20.92 2.20
N SER A 116 24.58 20.04 1.51
CA SER A 116 25.27 20.36 0.28
C SER A 116 24.30 20.81 -0.83
N GLN A 117 23.15 20.14 -0.97
CA GLN A 117 22.13 20.52 -1.93
C GLN A 117 21.49 21.88 -1.62
N ARG A 118 21.28 22.19 -0.34
CA ARG A 118 20.77 23.50 0.08
C ARG A 118 21.74 24.63 -0.28
N ASP A 119 23.02 24.42 -0.05
CA ASP A 119 24.06 25.39 -0.41
C ASP A 119 24.10 25.62 -1.92
N GLN A 120 23.97 24.58 -2.72
CA GLN A 120 23.90 24.68 -4.17
C GLN A 120 22.66 25.43 -4.66
N ASN A 121 21.52 25.19 -4.03
CA ASN A 121 20.25 25.85 -4.38
C ASN A 121 20.17 27.30 -3.90
N SER A 122 20.99 27.70 -2.92
CA SER A 122 21.06 29.08 -2.40
C SER A 122 21.90 29.99 -3.25
N ARG A 123 22.66 29.46 -4.20
CA ARG A 123 23.53 30.22 -5.12
C ARG A 123 22.81 30.39 -6.47
#